data_d0548184fcf749e717cf270ebc2a1372
#
_entry.id   d0548184fcf749e717cf270ebc2a1372
#
_cell.length_a   1.000
_cell.length_b   1.000
_cell.length_c   1.000
_cell.angle_alpha   90.00
_cell.angle_beta   90.00
_cell.angle_gamma   90.00
#
_symmetry.space_group_name_H-M   'P 1'
#
loop_
_entity.id
_entity.type
_entity.pdbx_description
1 polymer ?
#
loop_
_entity_poly.entity_id
_entity_poly.type
_entity_poly.pdbx_seq_one_letter_code
_entity_poly.pdbx_strand_id
1 'polypeptide(L)'
;MVMSDPIADMLTRIRNANVVRHETVEMPSSTIKKELAEILKREGFIRDAEYIEDNKQGIIRIFLKYGPNNERVISGLKRISKPGLRVYTKSTEVPRVLGGLGIAVISTSKGVMTDKEARQAKSGGEVVCYVW
;
A
#
# COMPACT_ATOMS: atom_id res chain seq x y z
N MET A 1 -20.78 -16.79 -3.79
CA MET A 1 -20.21 -15.99 -2.70
C MET A 1 -19.25 -14.94 -3.28
N VAL A 2 -19.42 -13.70 -2.88
CA VAL A 2 -18.54 -12.62 -3.32
C VAL A 2 -17.40 -12.50 -2.30
N MET A 3 -16.16 -12.62 -2.79
CA MET A 3 -14.99 -12.40 -1.94
C MET A 3 -14.61 -10.93 -2.02
N SER A 4 -14.48 -10.28 -0.89
CA SER A 4 -14.05 -8.90 -0.84
C SER A 4 -12.52 -8.82 -0.63
N ASP A 5 -11.90 -7.84 -1.25
CA ASP A 5 -10.49 -7.55 -1.07
C ASP A 5 -10.33 -6.06 -0.79
N PRO A 6 -10.37 -5.66 0.50
CA PRO A 6 -10.26 -4.24 0.88
C PRO A 6 -8.96 -3.60 0.42
N ILE A 7 -7.86 -4.35 0.36
CA ILE A 7 -6.58 -3.81 -0.10
C ILE A 7 -6.63 -3.55 -1.61
N ALA A 8 -7.20 -4.48 -2.39
CA ALA A 8 -7.36 -4.26 -3.83
C ALA A 8 -8.24 -3.03 -4.10
N ASP A 9 -9.32 -2.85 -3.33
CA ASP A 9 -10.17 -1.68 -3.43
C ASP A 9 -9.40 -0.40 -3.13
N MET A 10 -8.60 -0.40 -2.07
CA MET A 10 -7.75 0.74 -1.70
C MET A 10 -6.79 1.10 -2.84
N LEU A 11 -6.09 0.11 -3.39
CA LEU A 11 -5.15 0.35 -4.48
C LEU A 11 -5.85 0.88 -5.72
N THR A 12 -7.04 0.37 -6.02
CA THR A 12 -7.85 0.84 -7.16
C THR A 12 -8.29 2.29 -6.97
N ARG A 13 -8.74 2.65 -5.76
CA ARG A 13 -9.13 4.03 -5.45
C ARG A 13 -7.96 4.99 -5.61
N ILE A 14 -6.79 4.61 -5.10
CA ILE A 14 -5.57 5.42 -5.24
C ILE A 14 -5.19 5.55 -6.71
N ARG A 15 -5.21 4.44 -7.45
CA ARG A 15 -4.86 4.42 -8.87
C ARG A 15 -5.77 5.34 -9.68
N ASN A 16 -7.08 5.24 -9.47
CA ASN A 16 -8.04 6.05 -10.22
C ASN A 16 -7.90 7.54 -9.90
N ALA A 17 -7.77 7.89 -8.63
CA ALA A 17 -7.56 9.28 -8.21
C ALA A 17 -6.24 9.84 -8.77
N ASN A 18 -5.20 9.02 -8.82
CA ASN A 18 -3.88 9.40 -9.32
C ASN A 18 -3.91 9.69 -10.83
N VAL A 19 -4.67 8.91 -11.61
CA VAL A 19 -4.79 9.10 -13.06
C VAL A 19 -5.44 10.44 -13.39
N VAL A 20 -6.49 10.83 -12.67
CA VAL A 20 -7.21 12.09 -12.90
C VAL A 20 -6.65 13.26 -12.09
N ARG A 21 -5.56 13.05 -11.37
CA ARG A 21 -4.86 14.09 -10.58
C ARG A 21 -5.71 14.70 -9.46
N HIS A 22 -6.53 13.88 -8.80
CA HIS A 22 -7.22 14.33 -7.58
C HIS A 22 -6.21 14.59 -6.47
N GLU A 23 -6.46 15.59 -5.64
CA GLU A 23 -5.60 15.89 -4.49
C GLU A 23 -5.77 14.86 -3.38
N THR A 24 -7.00 14.39 -3.19
CA THR A 24 -7.33 13.46 -2.09
C THR A 24 -8.17 12.31 -2.59
N VAL A 25 -8.12 11.22 -1.82
CA VAL A 25 -9.01 10.08 -2.01
C VAL A 25 -9.40 9.54 -0.64
N GLU A 26 -10.67 9.17 -0.48
CA GLU A 26 -11.19 8.66 0.79
C GLU A 26 -11.65 7.22 0.64
N MET A 27 -11.60 6.48 1.74
CA MET A 27 -12.04 5.10 1.79
C MET A 27 -12.34 4.67 3.21
N PRO A 28 -13.19 3.64 3.39
CA PRO A 28 -13.38 3.09 4.73
C PRO A 28 -12.07 2.61 5.32
N SER A 29 -11.87 2.83 6.62
CA SER A 29 -10.64 2.50 7.32
C SER A 29 -10.59 1.02 7.74
N SER A 30 -9.38 0.53 7.95
CA SER A 30 -9.09 -0.72 8.63
C SER A 30 -7.66 -0.65 9.14
N THR A 31 -7.30 -1.56 10.03
CA THR A 31 -5.94 -1.58 10.59
C THR A 31 -4.88 -1.75 9.50
N ILE A 32 -5.09 -2.71 8.59
CA ILE A 32 -4.10 -2.95 7.53
C ILE A 32 -4.01 -1.79 6.54
N LYS A 33 -5.14 -1.12 6.25
CA LYS A 33 -5.13 0.06 5.37
C LYS A 33 -4.37 1.22 6.01
N LYS A 34 -4.51 1.41 7.33
CA LYS A 34 -3.76 2.44 8.06
C LYS A 34 -2.26 2.15 8.00
N GLU A 35 -1.88 0.90 8.22
CA GLU A 35 -0.47 0.50 8.15
C GLU A 35 0.10 0.72 6.75
N LEU A 36 -0.66 0.37 5.72
CA LEU A 36 -0.24 0.57 4.34
C LEU A 36 -0.12 2.06 4.02
N ALA A 37 -1.07 2.89 4.46
CA ALA A 37 -1.01 4.34 4.25
C ALA A 37 0.22 4.94 4.91
N GLU A 38 0.56 4.52 6.12
CA GLU A 38 1.76 4.99 6.83
C GLU A 38 3.04 4.61 6.07
N ILE A 39 3.10 3.41 5.50
CA ILE A 39 4.24 2.99 4.69
C ILE A 39 4.35 3.86 3.44
N LEU A 40 3.25 4.09 2.73
CA LEU A 40 3.25 4.92 1.52
C LEU A 40 3.71 6.35 1.83
N LYS A 41 3.29 6.89 2.96
CA LYS A 41 3.70 8.23 3.41
C LYS A 41 5.19 8.25 3.73
N ARG A 42 5.67 7.30 4.52
CA ARG A 42 7.06 7.22 4.94
C ARG A 42 8.01 7.04 3.77
N GLU A 43 7.59 6.25 2.77
CA GLU A 43 8.40 5.98 1.58
C GLU A 43 8.27 7.08 0.51
N GLY A 44 7.45 8.10 0.76
CA GLY A 44 7.35 9.25 -0.13
C GLY A 44 6.42 9.08 -1.33
N PHE A 45 5.55 8.07 -1.32
CA PHE A 45 4.60 7.84 -2.42
C PHE A 45 3.35 8.71 -2.29
N ILE A 46 2.96 9.07 -1.08
CA ILE A 46 1.85 9.98 -0.82
C ILE A 46 2.33 11.13 0.07
N ARG A 47 1.58 12.24 0.05
CA ARG A 47 1.94 13.42 0.82
C ARG A 47 1.59 13.27 2.29
N ASP A 48 0.40 12.76 2.59
CA ASP A 48 -0.10 12.61 3.94
C ASP A 48 -1.30 11.67 3.99
N ALA A 49 -1.72 11.32 5.19
CA ALA A 49 -2.92 10.55 5.44
C ALA A 49 -3.57 11.02 6.72
N GLU A 50 -4.91 11.18 6.69
CA GLU A 50 -5.71 11.53 7.86
C GLU A 50 -6.64 10.38 8.21
N TYR A 51 -6.90 10.22 9.50
CA TYR A 51 -7.80 9.18 10.00
C TYR A 51 -8.96 9.87 10.69
N ILE A 52 -10.17 9.69 10.15
CA ILE A 52 -11.38 10.38 10.60
C ILE A 52 -12.31 9.36 11.24
N GLU A 53 -12.71 9.61 12.48
CA GLU A 53 -13.66 8.76 13.18
C GLU A 53 -15.08 9.16 12.78
N ASP A 54 -15.93 8.16 12.50
CA ASP A 54 -17.31 8.36 12.05
C ASP A 54 -18.32 7.51 12.83
N ASN A 55 -17.94 7.06 14.03
CA ASN A 55 -18.73 6.15 14.88
C ASN A 55 -18.93 4.75 14.28
N LYS A 56 -18.15 4.42 13.25
CA LYS A 56 -18.10 3.11 12.60
C LYS A 56 -16.64 2.66 12.55
N GLN A 57 -16.19 2.15 11.39
CA GLN A 57 -14.79 1.78 11.23
C GLN A 57 -13.86 2.98 10.99
N GLY A 58 -14.44 4.15 10.67
CA GLY A 58 -13.68 5.34 10.33
C GLY A 58 -13.38 5.45 8.85
N ILE A 59 -12.79 6.57 8.49
CA ILE A 59 -12.42 6.90 7.11
C ILE A 59 -10.94 7.26 7.06
N ILE A 60 -10.24 6.78 6.03
CA ILE A 60 -8.88 7.24 5.72
C ILE A 60 -9.01 8.22 4.56
N ARG A 61 -8.41 9.40 4.74
CA ARG A 61 -8.26 10.38 3.65
C ARG A 61 -6.78 10.44 3.29
N ILE A 62 -6.47 10.07 2.05
CA ILE A 62 -5.10 10.07 1.54
C ILE A 62 -4.90 11.31 0.69
N PHE A 63 -3.81 12.05 0.98
CA PHE A 63 -3.39 13.21 0.19
C PHE A 63 -2.33 12.76 -0.78
N LEU A 64 -2.66 12.76 -2.06
CA LEU A 64 -1.79 12.30 -3.12
C LEU A 64 -0.66 13.30 -3.38
N LYS A 65 0.41 12.82 -3.98
CA LYS A 65 1.61 13.61 -4.23
C LYS A 65 1.90 13.64 -5.73
N TYR A 66 2.25 14.83 -6.21
CA TYR A 66 2.57 15.03 -7.63
C TYR A 66 3.88 15.81 -7.74
N GLY A 67 4.58 15.61 -8.85
CA GLY A 67 5.83 16.30 -9.13
C GLY A 67 5.60 17.70 -9.71
N PRO A 68 6.71 18.40 -10.10
CA PRO A 68 6.66 19.81 -10.49
C PRO A 68 5.72 20.13 -11.66
N ASN A 69 5.58 19.24 -12.61
CA ASN A 69 4.70 19.43 -13.77
C ASN A 69 3.41 18.62 -13.65
N ASN A 70 2.90 18.47 -12.43
CA ASN A 70 1.72 17.67 -12.12
C ASN A 70 1.91 16.20 -12.54
N GLU A 71 3.15 15.75 -12.57
CA GLU A 71 3.47 14.37 -12.90
C GLU A 71 3.20 13.45 -11.72
N ARG A 72 2.81 12.20 -12.00
CA ARG A 72 2.48 11.24 -10.97
C ARG A 72 3.74 10.75 -10.26
N VAL A 73 3.71 10.74 -8.92
CA VAL A 73 4.77 10.13 -8.12
C VAL A 73 4.59 8.61 -8.09
N ILE A 74 3.34 8.15 -7.97
CA ILE A 74 3.05 6.71 -8.08
C ILE A 74 2.89 6.35 -9.55
N SER A 75 3.78 5.49 -10.05
CA SER A 75 3.70 5.01 -11.44
C SER A 75 2.85 3.75 -11.55
N GLY A 76 2.82 2.91 -10.52
CA GLY A 76 2.04 1.70 -10.54
C GLY A 76 1.76 1.15 -9.15
N LEU A 77 0.68 0.38 -9.06
CA LEU A 77 0.24 -0.32 -7.87
C LEU A 77 -0.24 -1.70 -8.30
N LYS A 78 0.24 -2.74 -7.66
CA LYS A 78 -0.14 -4.10 -8.04
C LYS A 78 -0.46 -4.93 -6.80
N ARG A 79 -1.69 -5.45 -6.73
CA ARG A 79 -2.08 -6.41 -5.70
C ARG A 79 -1.40 -7.75 -5.99
N ILE A 80 -0.68 -8.31 -5.03
CA ILE A 80 0.03 -9.58 -5.21
C ILE A 80 -0.75 -10.71 -4.55
N SER A 81 -0.87 -10.69 -3.22
CA SER A 81 -1.64 -11.70 -2.50
C SER A 81 -3.12 -11.35 -2.59
N LYS A 82 -3.97 -12.34 -2.84
CA LYS A 82 -5.42 -12.14 -3.00
C LYS A 82 -6.16 -13.14 -2.14
N PRO A 83 -7.41 -12.86 -1.74
CA PRO A 83 -8.17 -13.79 -0.89
C PRO A 83 -8.23 -15.23 -1.43
N GLY A 84 -8.32 -15.43 -2.73
CA GLY A 84 -8.36 -16.74 -3.35
C GLY A 84 -6.98 -17.32 -3.72
N LEU A 85 -5.93 -16.52 -3.57
CA LEU A 85 -4.57 -16.93 -3.95
C LEU A 85 -3.55 -16.15 -3.13
N ARG A 86 -3.24 -16.66 -1.94
CA ARG A 86 -2.26 -16.02 -1.06
C ARG A 86 -0.84 -16.27 -1.55
N VAL A 87 0.00 -15.25 -1.48
CA VAL A 87 1.40 -15.31 -1.90
C VAL A 87 2.29 -15.00 -0.70
N TYR A 88 3.20 -15.91 -0.39
CA TYR A 88 4.13 -15.77 0.75
C TYR A 88 5.57 -15.79 0.26
N THR A 89 6.46 -15.20 1.04
CA THR A 89 7.88 -15.24 0.75
C THR A 89 8.68 -15.58 2.01
N LYS A 90 9.79 -16.26 1.81
CA LYS A 90 10.78 -16.50 2.87
C LYS A 90 11.65 -15.26 3.04
N SER A 91 12.27 -15.11 4.19
CA SER A 91 13.15 -13.95 4.48
C SER A 91 14.32 -13.84 3.51
N THR A 92 14.75 -14.96 2.93
CA THR A 92 15.86 -15.02 1.99
C THR A 92 15.45 -14.74 0.54
N GLU A 93 14.14 -14.69 0.27
CA GLU A 93 13.61 -14.58 -1.09
C GLU A 93 12.65 -13.40 -1.25
N VAL A 94 12.75 -12.40 -0.36
CA VAL A 94 11.88 -11.23 -0.40
C VAL A 94 12.07 -10.49 -1.72
N PRO A 95 10.99 -10.27 -2.51
CA PRO A 95 11.13 -9.69 -3.84
C PRO A 95 11.57 -8.23 -3.82
N ARG A 96 12.23 -7.81 -4.88
CA ARG A 96 12.56 -6.40 -5.13
C ARG A 96 11.70 -5.91 -6.27
N VAL A 97 11.29 -4.66 -6.20
CA VAL A 97 10.45 -4.03 -7.22
C VAL A 97 11.30 -3.02 -7.98
N LEU A 98 11.39 -3.18 -9.30
CA LEU A 98 12.20 -2.32 -10.18
C LEU A 98 13.62 -2.11 -9.65
N GLY A 99 14.29 -3.19 -9.25
CA GLY A 99 15.68 -3.12 -8.77
C GLY A 99 15.85 -2.30 -7.50
N GLY A 100 14.79 -2.09 -6.72
CA GLY A 100 14.83 -1.32 -5.49
C GLY A 100 14.27 0.09 -5.60
N LEU A 101 13.85 0.52 -6.79
CA LEU A 101 13.23 1.84 -6.98
C LEU A 101 11.80 1.87 -6.44
N GLY A 102 11.10 0.73 -6.50
CA GLY A 102 9.78 0.58 -5.88
C GLY A 102 9.88 -0.18 -4.58
N ILE A 103 8.73 -0.48 -3.99
CA ILE A 103 8.65 -1.26 -2.76
C ILE A 103 7.69 -2.43 -2.91
N ALA A 104 8.00 -3.52 -2.21
CA ALA A 104 7.03 -4.57 -1.92
C ALA A 104 6.58 -4.36 -0.47
N VAL A 105 5.29 -4.52 -0.21
CA VAL A 105 4.74 -4.44 1.13
C VAL A 105 4.54 -5.85 1.64
N ILE A 106 5.16 -6.17 2.77
CA ILE A 106 5.17 -7.52 3.34
C ILE A 106 4.46 -7.50 4.69
N SER A 107 3.49 -8.39 4.88
CA SER A 107 2.83 -8.58 6.17
C SER A 107 3.55 -9.70 6.90
N THR A 108 4.26 -9.35 7.98
CA THR A 108 5.05 -10.29 8.77
C THR A 108 4.47 -10.45 10.17
N SER A 109 5.00 -11.40 10.93
CA SER A 109 4.62 -11.57 12.33
C SER A 109 4.97 -10.35 13.18
N LYS A 110 5.88 -9.51 12.69
CA LYS A 110 6.31 -8.29 13.39
C LYS A 110 5.59 -7.03 12.88
N GLY A 111 4.59 -7.20 12.02
CA GLY A 111 3.82 -6.11 11.43
C GLY A 111 3.99 -5.99 9.94
N VAL A 112 3.33 -4.98 9.38
CA VAL A 112 3.43 -4.69 7.94
C VAL A 112 4.65 -3.80 7.71
N MET A 113 5.47 -4.16 6.73
CA MET A 113 6.72 -3.45 6.46
C MET A 113 7.09 -3.53 4.98
N THR A 114 8.10 -2.77 4.58
CA THR A 114 8.63 -2.83 3.22
C THR A 114 9.51 -4.06 3.05
N ASP A 115 9.79 -4.40 1.78
CA ASP A 115 10.73 -5.49 1.46
C ASP A 115 12.10 -5.25 2.08
N LYS A 116 12.59 -4.01 2.05
CA LYS A 116 13.88 -3.66 2.64
C LYS A 116 13.90 -3.91 4.14
N GLU A 117 12.84 -3.47 4.84
CA GLU A 117 12.70 -3.71 6.28
C GLU A 117 12.60 -5.20 6.60
N ALA A 118 11.85 -5.95 5.79
CA ALA A 118 11.70 -7.39 5.98
C ALA A 118 13.03 -8.12 5.81
N ARG A 119 13.83 -7.74 4.82
CA ARG A 119 15.18 -8.30 4.64
C ARG A 119 16.08 -7.99 5.82
N GLN A 120 16.07 -6.75 6.31
CA GLN A 120 16.88 -6.36 7.47
C GLN A 120 16.45 -7.09 8.74
N ALA A 121 15.15 -7.28 8.93
CA ALA A 121 14.61 -8.00 10.08
C ALA A 121 14.66 -9.51 9.93
N LYS A 122 15.11 -10.00 8.76
CA LYS A 122 15.14 -11.43 8.42
C LYS A 122 13.79 -12.09 8.64
N SER A 123 12.74 -11.39 8.23
CA SER A 123 11.35 -11.85 8.37
C SER A 123 10.71 -12.06 7.01
N GLY A 124 10.15 -13.23 6.78
CA GLY A 124 9.28 -13.49 5.65
C GLY A 124 7.84 -13.20 6.02
N GLY A 125 6.95 -13.34 5.05
CA GLY A 125 5.53 -13.13 5.30
C GLY A 125 4.72 -13.12 4.02
N GLU A 126 3.52 -12.57 4.11
CA GLU A 126 2.62 -12.44 2.98
C GLU A 126 3.00 -11.21 2.16
N VAL A 127 3.15 -11.40 0.85
CA VAL A 127 3.44 -10.30 -0.08
C VAL A 127 2.12 -9.62 -0.42
N VAL A 128 1.88 -8.45 0.15
CA VAL A 128 0.60 -7.74 0.04
C VAL A 128 0.45 -7.10 -1.34
N CYS A 129 1.40 -6.27 -1.70
CA CYS A 129 1.34 -5.51 -2.97
C CYS A 129 2.71 -4.97 -3.34
N TYR A 130 2.81 -4.50 -4.58
CA TYR A 130 3.95 -3.73 -5.07
C TYR A 130 3.50 -2.30 -5.36
N VAL A 131 4.38 -1.34 -5.08
CA VAL A 131 4.17 0.08 -5.39
C VAL A 131 5.45 0.63 -6.00
N TRP A 132 5.32 1.37 -7.08
CA TRP A 132 6.47 2.01 -7.71
C TRP A 132 6.11 3.32 -8.40
#